data_1ac3df04955690541fb4a407b842f160
#
_entry.id   1ac3df04955690541fb4a407b842f160
#
_cell.length_a   1.000
_cell.length_b   1.000
_cell.length_c   1.000
_cell.angle_alpha   90.00
_cell.angle_beta   90.00
_cell.angle_gamma   90.00
#
_symmetry.space_group_name_H-M   'P 1'
#
loop_
_entity.id
_entity.type
_entity.pdbx_description
1 polymer ?
#
loop_
_entity_poly.entity_id
_entity_poly.type
_entity_poly.pdbx_seq_one_letter_code
_entity_poly.pdbx_strand_id
1 'polypeptide(L)'
;MERLRTPLMVDAVYIFLIGLVTLSSSAVRSIFGYAVMDRGVLLVLSGTLLGLGVIVWGIASNPEKHGGLWASVAIANAIATVWLLGGWGRHFFTARNVLVPVIINVVLLVWIWSARPKT
;
A
#
# COMPACT_ATOMS: atom_id res chain seq x y z
N MET A 1 14.76 -3.49 -16.02
CA MET A 1 13.45 -2.86 -15.82
C MET A 1 12.29 -3.87 -15.78
N GLU A 2 12.34 -4.92 -16.60
CA GLU A 2 11.28 -5.97 -16.56
C GLU A 2 11.16 -6.63 -15.20
N ARG A 3 12.22 -6.74 -14.45
CA ARG A 3 12.20 -7.30 -13.09
C ARG A 3 11.33 -6.51 -12.13
N LEU A 4 11.12 -5.22 -12.41
CA LEU A 4 10.26 -4.36 -11.60
C LEU A 4 8.78 -4.52 -11.90
N ARG A 5 8.42 -5.03 -13.09
CA ARG A 5 7.02 -5.11 -13.51
C ARG A 5 6.15 -5.87 -12.51
N THR A 6 6.57 -7.08 -12.18
CA THR A 6 5.76 -7.95 -11.32
C THR A 6 5.58 -7.38 -9.90
N PRO A 7 6.65 -6.98 -9.18
CA PRO A 7 6.44 -6.42 -7.85
C PRO A 7 5.64 -5.11 -7.86
N LEU A 8 5.83 -4.25 -8.86
CA LEU A 8 5.04 -3.03 -8.97
C LEU A 8 3.58 -3.32 -9.31
N MET A 9 3.29 -4.31 -10.15
CA MET A 9 1.91 -4.72 -10.42
C MET A 9 1.24 -5.30 -9.19
N VAL A 10 1.95 -6.15 -8.45
CA VAL A 10 1.41 -6.71 -7.21
C VAL A 10 1.13 -5.60 -6.20
N ASP A 11 2.03 -4.65 -6.07
CA ASP A 11 1.84 -3.49 -5.19
C ASP A 11 0.60 -2.68 -5.60
N ALA A 12 0.45 -2.39 -6.90
CA ALA A 12 -0.70 -1.67 -7.43
C ALA A 12 -2.02 -2.37 -7.12
N VAL A 13 -2.07 -3.68 -7.35
CA VAL A 13 -3.26 -4.50 -7.06
C VAL A 13 -3.56 -4.50 -5.56
N TYR A 14 -2.53 -4.66 -4.73
CA TYR A 14 -2.70 -4.64 -3.28
C TYR A 14 -3.29 -3.30 -2.81
N ILE A 15 -2.71 -2.18 -3.25
CA ILE A 15 -3.18 -0.84 -2.87
C ILE A 15 -4.63 -0.65 -3.32
N PHE A 16 -4.95 -1.05 -4.56
CA PHE A 16 -6.30 -0.93 -5.10
C PHE A 16 -7.30 -1.77 -4.30
N LEU A 17 -6.93 -3.00 -3.94
CA LEU A 17 -7.78 -3.88 -3.13
C LEU A 17 -8.02 -3.31 -1.74
N ILE A 18 -7.01 -2.75 -1.10
CA ILE A 18 -7.18 -2.08 0.20
C ILE A 18 -8.10 -0.87 0.04
N GLY A 19 -7.99 -0.13 -1.06
CA GLY A 19 -8.91 0.96 -1.37
C GLY A 19 -10.36 0.49 -1.49
N LEU A 20 -10.58 -0.65 -2.14
CA LEU A 20 -11.92 -1.24 -2.24
C LEU A 20 -12.46 -1.69 -0.87
N VAL A 21 -11.61 -2.31 -0.05
CA VAL A 21 -12.00 -2.74 1.31
C VAL A 21 -12.40 -1.54 2.15
N THR A 22 -11.68 -0.43 2.04
CA THR A 22 -11.97 0.77 2.81
C THR A 22 -13.23 1.52 2.37
N LEU A 23 -13.87 1.11 1.26
CA LEU A 23 -15.22 1.60 0.93
C LEU A 23 -16.28 1.12 1.91
N SER A 24 -16.04 0.03 2.62
CA SER A 24 -17.01 -0.58 3.53
C SER A 24 -16.45 -0.60 4.95
N SER A 25 -17.11 0.12 5.87
CA SER A 25 -16.73 0.08 7.28
C SER A 25 -16.89 -1.32 7.88
N SER A 26 -17.87 -2.08 7.38
CA SER A 26 -18.07 -3.48 7.77
C SER A 26 -16.91 -4.36 7.36
N ALA A 27 -16.40 -4.19 6.13
CA ALA A 27 -15.25 -4.96 5.64
C ALA A 27 -13.97 -4.61 6.42
N VAL A 28 -13.76 -3.33 6.72
CA VAL A 28 -12.60 -2.89 7.53
C VAL A 28 -12.65 -3.53 8.91
N ARG A 29 -13.81 -3.52 9.55
CA ARG A 29 -13.98 -4.15 10.86
C ARG A 29 -13.73 -5.67 10.79
N SER A 30 -14.27 -6.32 9.77
CA SER A 30 -14.18 -7.77 9.61
C SER A 30 -12.75 -8.23 9.34
N ILE A 31 -12.04 -7.52 8.44
CA ILE A 31 -10.71 -7.92 7.99
C ILE A 31 -9.62 -7.44 8.95
N PHE A 32 -9.69 -6.17 9.37
CA PHE A 32 -8.63 -5.56 10.17
C PHE A 32 -8.98 -5.41 11.65
N GLY A 33 -10.23 -5.69 12.04
CA GLY A 33 -10.68 -5.52 13.41
C GLY A 33 -10.75 -4.07 13.87
N TYR A 34 -10.79 -3.13 12.92
CA TYR A 34 -10.80 -1.70 13.23
C TYR A 34 -12.22 -1.15 13.20
N ALA A 35 -12.65 -0.53 14.31
CA ALA A 35 -13.94 0.12 14.39
C ALA A 35 -13.85 1.51 13.76
N VAL A 36 -14.55 1.70 12.65
CA VAL A 36 -14.54 2.97 11.93
C VAL A 36 -15.40 3.99 12.67
N MET A 37 -14.77 5.09 13.09
CA MET A 37 -15.45 6.17 13.82
C MET A 37 -15.91 7.29 12.90
N ASP A 38 -15.24 7.47 11.76
CA ASP A 38 -15.55 8.54 10.81
C ASP A 38 -15.58 7.96 9.38
N ARG A 39 -16.80 7.83 8.86
CA ARG A 39 -17.02 7.29 7.50
C ARG A 39 -16.54 8.24 6.42
N GLY A 40 -16.58 9.55 6.67
CA GLY A 40 -16.11 10.54 5.71
C GLY A 40 -14.61 10.44 5.49
N VAL A 41 -13.84 10.31 6.57
CA VAL A 41 -12.40 10.11 6.51
C VAL A 41 -12.08 8.78 5.81
N LEU A 42 -12.83 7.73 6.12
CA LEU A 42 -12.65 6.43 5.47
C LEU A 42 -12.89 6.52 3.97
N LEU A 43 -13.89 7.27 3.54
CA LEU A 43 -14.19 7.47 2.13
C LEU A 43 -13.05 8.20 1.40
N VAL A 44 -12.48 9.22 2.02
CA VAL A 44 -11.32 9.95 1.47
C VAL A 44 -10.11 9.02 1.36
N LEU A 45 -9.86 8.23 2.39
CA LEU A 45 -8.78 7.23 2.36
C LEU A 45 -8.98 6.24 1.22
N SER A 46 -10.19 5.73 1.06
CA SER A 46 -10.53 4.80 -0.02
C SER A 46 -10.24 5.40 -1.39
N GLY A 47 -10.72 6.60 -1.66
CA GLY A 47 -10.48 7.28 -2.93
C GLY A 47 -9.01 7.53 -3.20
N THR A 48 -8.27 7.92 -2.16
CA THR A 48 -6.82 8.15 -2.26
C THR A 48 -6.08 6.86 -2.60
N LEU A 49 -6.43 5.75 -1.95
CA LEU A 49 -5.80 4.45 -2.22
C LEU A 49 -6.14 3.92 -3.61
N LEU A 50 -7.38 4.07 -4.04
CA LEU A 50 -7.78 3.67 -5.40
C LEU A 50 -7.00 4.45 -6.45
N GLY A 51 -6.88 5.78 -6.28
CA GLY A 51 -6.11 6.63 -7.17
C GLY A 51 -4.62 6.26 -7.18
N LEU A 52 -4.05 6.02 -6.00
CA LEU A 52 -2.65 5.60 -5.89
C LEU A 52 -2.42 4.26 -6.59
N GLY A 53 -3.33 3.31 -6.43
CA GLY A 53 -3.25 2.02 -7.11
C GLY A 53 -3.22 2.17 -8.63
N VAL A 54 -4.04 3.07 -9.17
CA VAL A 54 -4.05 3.37 -10.62
C VAL A 54 -2.70 3.96 -11.05
N ILE A 55 -2.13 4.88 -10.28
CA ILE A 55 -0.83 5.49 -10.59
C ILE A 55 0.27 4.42 -10.61
N VAL A 56 0.33 3.58 -9.59
CA VAL A 56 1.36 2.53 -9.50
C VAL A 56 1.17 1.51 -10.64
N TRP A 57 -0.07 1.18 -10.99
CA TRP A 57 -0.34 0.33 -12.16
C TRP A 57 0.19 0.94 -13.44
N GLY A 58 -0.01 2.25 -13.62
CA GLY A 58 0.52 2.97 -14.78
C GLY A 58 2.04 2.89 -14.86
N ILE A 59 2.73 3.02 -13.73
CA ILE A 59 4.18 2.85 -13.65
C ILE A 59 4.58 1.42 -14.04
N ALA A 60 3.89 0.43 -13.49
CA ALA A 60 4.19 -0.98 -13.70
C ALA A 60 3.93 -1.44 -15.13
N SER A 61 2.94 -0.86 -15.80
CA SER A 61 2.54 -1.27 -17.15
C SER A 61 3.60 -0.95 -18.21
N ASN A 62 4.47 0.02 -17.95
CA ASN A 62 5.59 0.34 -18.86
C ASN A 62 6.85 0.63 -18.04
N PRO A 63 7.51 -0.42 -17.51
CA PRO A 63 8.68 -0.23 -16.65
C PRO A 63 9.88 0.37 -17.39
N GLU A 64 9.96 0.21 -18.71
CA GLU A 64 11.03 0.82 -19.49
C GLU A 64 10.96 2.35 -19.48
N LYS A 65 9.74 2.90 -19.51
CA LYS A 65 9.52 4.34 -19.50
C LYS A 65 9.44 4.90 -18.09
N HIS A 66 8.78 4.18 -17.17
CA HIS A 66 8.41 4.70 -15.85
C HIS A 66 9.14 4.02 -14.70
N GLY A 67 9.92 2.97 -14.97
CA GLY A 67 10.59 2.19 -13.93
C GLY A 67 11.54 3.00 -13.04
N GLY A 68 12.02 4.16 -13.51
CA GLY A 68 12.81 5.06 -12.69
C GLY A 68 12.09 5.58 -11.44
N LEU A 69 10.76 5.46 -11.41
CA LEU A 69 9.96 5.85 -10.25
C LEU A 69 9.87 4.76 -9.17
N TRP A 70 10.59 3.65 -9.35
CA TRP A 70 10.59 2.55 -8.37
C TRP A 70 10.95 3.01 -6.96
N ALA A 71 11.89 3.93 -6.85
CA ALA A 71 12.33 4.46 -5.56
C ALA A 71 11.19 5.22 -4.86
N SER A 72 10.42 6.00 -5.61
CA SER A 72 9.26 6.71 -5.07
C SER A 72 8.20 5.75 -4.55
N VAL A 73 7.94 4.66 -5.26
CA VAL A 73 7.00 3.63 -4.83
C VAL A 73 7.52 2.94 -3.56
N ALA A 74 8.81 2.59 -3.52
CA ALA A 74 9.42 1.99 -2.34
C ALA A 74 9.35 2.92 -1.13
N ILE A 75 9.65 4.20 -1.32
CA ILE A 75 9.56 5.21 -0.25
C ILE A 75 8.11 5.34 0.25
N ALA A 76 7.13 5.34 -0.65
CA ALA A 76 5.73 5.39 -0.26
C ALA A 76 5.33 4.21 0.61
N ASN A 77 5.77 3.00 0.27
CA ASN A 77 5.53 1.81 1.09
C ASN A 77 6.23 1.91 2.46
N ALA A 78 7.44 2.45 2.50
CA ALA A 78 8.16 2.66 3.75
C ALA A 78 7.44 3.68 4.65
N ILE A 79 6.97 4.78 4.09
CA ILE A 79 6.21 5.80 4.83
C ILE A 79 4.93 5.19 5.39
N ALA A 80 4.17 4.45 4.60
CA ALA A 80 2.95 3.80 5.05
C ALA A 80 3.24 2.84 6.21
N THR A 81 4.31 2.07 6.13
CA THR A 81 4.72 1.14 7.18
C THR A 81 5.07 1.88 8.47
N VAL A 82 5.86 2.94 8.38
CA VAL A 82 6.26 3.75 9.55
C VAL A 82 5.04 4.38 10.21
N TRP A 83 4.09 4.89 9.43
CA TRP A 83 2.86 5.49 9.96
C TRP A 83 1.99 4.46 10.67
N LEU A 84 1.85 3.25 10.10
CA LEU A 84 1.09 2.18 10.75
C LEU A 84 1.75 1.75 12.07
N LEU A 85 3.05 1.57 12.07
CA LEU A 85 3.79 1.20 13.28
C LEU A 85 3.76 2.32 14.32
N GLY A 86 3.86 3.57 13.88
CA GLY A 86 3.75 4.73 14.76
C GLY A 86 2.37 4.83 15.41
N GLY A 87 1.31 4.57 14.65
CA GLY A 87 -0.05 4.51 15.17
C GLY A 87 -0.24 3.39 16.19
N TRP A 88 0.36 2.24 15.94
CA TRP A 88 0.35 1.14 16.91
C TRP A 88 1.10 1.52 18.19
N GLY A 89 2.28 2.10 18.07
CA GLY A 89 3.06 2.56 19.22
C GLY A 89 2.34 3.63 20.07
N ARG A 90 1.49 4.42 19.41
CA ARG A 90 0.69 5.46 20.08
C ARG A 90 -0.68 4.96 20.56
N HIS A 91 -0.96 3.68 20.41
CA HIS A 91 -2.21 3.04 20.80
C HIS A 91 -3.45 3.50 19.99
N PHE A 92 -3.25 4.10 18.81
CA PHE A 92 -4.35 4.36 17.88
C PHE A 92 -4.80 3.08 17.17
N PHE A 93 -3.89 2.12 17.01
CA PHE A 93 -4.17 0.82 16.39
C PHE A 93 -3.77 -0.30 17.32
N THR A 94 -4.43 -1.45 17.16
CA THR A 94 -4.00 -2.71 17.78
C THR A 94 -3.09 -3.45 16.79
N ALA A 95 -2.39 -4.49 17.29
CA ALA A 95 -1.58 -5.34 16.42
C ALA A 95 -2.41 -5.94 15.29
N ARG A 96 -3.66 -6.34 15.55
CA ARG A 96 -4.56 -6.90 14.53
C ARG A 96 -4.83 -5.91 13.41
N ASN A 97 -4.95 -4.61 13.73
CA ASN A 97 -5.24 -3.59 12.72
C ASN A 97 -4.11 -3.43 11.70
N VAL A 98 -2.86 -3.56 12.13
CA VAL A 98 -1.69 -3.20 11.34
C VAL A 98 -0.89 -4.40 10.83
N LEU A 99 -1.10 -5.58 11.40
CA LEU A 99 -0.25 -6.75 11.15
C LEU A 99 -0.17 -7.10 9.66
N VAL A 100 -1.32 -7.29 9.01
CA VAL A 100 -1.38 -7.68 7.59
C VAL A 100 -0.83 -6.57 6.69
N PRO A 101 -1.27 -5.30 6.81
CA PRO A 101 -0.72 -4.23 5.98
C PRO A 101 0.78 -4.03 6.15
N VAL A 102 1.29 -4.11 7.38
CA VAL A 102 2.72 -3.94 7.64
C VAL A 102 3.52 -5.06 7.00
N ILE A 103 3.10 -6.32 7.16
CA ILE A 103 3.79 -7.46 6.57
C ILE A 103 3.82 -7.35 5.05
N ILE A 104 2.68 -7.04 4.42
CA ILE A 104 2.59 -6.93 2.97
C ILE A 104 3.44 -5.75 2.47
N ASN A 105 3.39 -4.60 3.13
CA ASN A 105 4.20 -3.44 2.75
C ASN A 105 5.69 -3.73 2.83
N VAL A 106 6.14 -4.41 3.87
CA VAL A 106 7.56 -4.78 4.04
C VAL A 106 7.98 -5.78 2.97
N VAL A 107 7.17 -6.80 2.71
CA VAL A 107 7.46 -7.79 1.66
C VAL A 107 7.56 -7.10 0.29
N LEU A 108 6.63 -6.23 -0.04
CA LEU A 108 6.64 -5.50 -1.31
C LEU A 108 7.84 -4.55 -1.39
N LEU A 109 8.17 -3.87 -0.30
CA LEU A 109 9.33 -2.99 -0.25
C LEU A 109 10.62 -3.75 -0.53
N VAL A 110 10.82 -4.90 0.12
CA VAL A 110 12.00 -5.74 -0.09
C VAL A 110 12.03 -6.27 -1.52
N TRP A 111 10.89 -6.69 -2.05
CA TRP A 111 10.80 -7.20 -3.41
C TRP A 111 11.15 -6.13 -4.45
N ILE A 112 10.56 -4.95 -4.33
CA ILE A 112 10.87 -3.82 -5.22
C ILE A 112 12.34 -3.45 -5.12
N TRP A 113 12.87 -3.36 -3.90
CA TRP A 113 14.27 -3.05 -3.67
C TRP A 113 15.20 -4.08 -4.31
N SER A 114 14.88 -5.36 -4.17
CA SER A 114 15.68 -6.44 -4.75
C SER A 114 15.66 -6.45 -6.28
N ALA A 115 14.56 -5.97 -6.86
CA ALA A 115 14.37 -5.88 -8.31
C ALA A 115 14.85 -4.54 -8.90
N ARG A 116 15.40 -3.64 -8.07
CA ARG A 116 15.84 -2.31 -8.53
C ARG A 116 16.88 -2.42 -9.65
N PRO A 117 16.92 -1.42 -10.55
CA PRO A 117 17.91 -1.43 -11.62
C PRO A 117 19.33 -1.40 -11.05
N LYS A 118 20.19 -2.24 -11.60
CA LYS A 118 21.62 -2.24 -11.26
C LYS A 118 22.34 -1.38 -12.28
N THR A 119 22.80 -0.24 -11.87
CA THR A 119 23.58 0.68 -12.72
C THR A 119 25.03 0.62 -12.40
#